data_dad376ada53dc2dd4d9d7040f6e39b62
#
_entry.id   dad376ada53dc2dd4d9d7040f6e39b62
#
_cell.length_a   1.000
_cell.length_b   1.000
_cell.length_c   1.000
_cell.angle_alpha   90.00
_cell.angle_beta   90.00
_cell.angle_gamma   90.00
#
_symmetry.space_group_name_H-M   'P 1'
#
loop_
_entity.id
_entity.type
_entity.pdbx_description
1 polymer ?
#
loop_
_entity_poly.entity_id
_entity_poly.type
_entity_poly.pdbx_seq_one_letter_code
_entity_poly.pdbx_strand_id
1 'polypeptide(L)'
;AVTGFLSDLHRQTPPAFLAVADGPVLADLSARISDWYLPAVDAHPTAATAAIAGHIVALHQTLSDGRRVVSLRDFHAENLIWLPDRLGPAQAGLLDFQDAFVTDPAYDLVSLLQDARRDVLPETEAACIHAYVRLNGLDQGRFTALYALLGVQRALRIIAVFARLCLRSGKPQYLVHMPRVWGHLNRNLAHSALAG
;
A
#
# COMPACT_ATOMS: atom_id res chain seq x y z
N ALA A 1 -17.27 4.50 7.66
CA ALA A 1 -17.22 5.59 6.67
C ALA A 1 -16.17 5.29 5.58
N VAL A 2 -14.87 5.16 5.92
CA VAL A 2 -13.77 5.06 4.93
C VAL A 2 -13.88 3.83 4.03
N THR A 3 -14.20 2.64 4.57
CA THR A 3 -14.41 1.42 3.77
C THR A 3 -15.59 1.55 2.81
N GLY A 4 -16.66 2.24 3.22
CA GLY A 4 -17.79 2.56 2.34
C GLY A 4 -17.39 3.50 1.21
N PHE A 5 -16.63 4.55 1.53
CA PHE A 5 -16.08 5.46 0.54
C PHE A 5 -15.23 4.74 -0.52
N LEU A 6 -14.26 3.91 -0.09
CA LEU A 6 -13.44 3.13 -1.01
C LEU A 6 -14.28 2.15 -1.85
N SER A 7 -15.28 1.49 -1.22
CA SER A 7 -16.18 0.61 -1.96
C SER A 7 -16.94 1.35 -3.06
N ASP A 8 -17.43 2.56 -2.79
CA ASP A 8 -18.15 3.37 -3.78
C ASP A 8 -17.23 3.90 -4.88
N LEU A 9 -16.02 4.36 -4.52
CA LEU A 9 -14.99 4.76 -5.48
C LEU A 9 -14.60 3.61 -6.41
N HIS A 10 -14.37 2.42 -5.86
CA HIS A 10 -13.90 1.25 -6.59
C HIS A 10 -14.98 0.59 -7.48
N ARG A 11 -16.25 1.02 -7.37
CA ARG A 11 -17.32 0.65 -8.31
C ARG A 11 -17.35 1.53 -9.56
N GLN A 12 -16.65 2.67 -9.53
CA GLN A 12 -16.59 3.56 -10.69
C GLN A 12 -15.61 3.00 -11.72
N THR A 13 -15.93 3.20 -13.00
CA THR A 13 -14.99 2.88 -14.08
C THR A 13 -13.78 3.83 -13.99
N PRO A 14 -12.55 3.28 -13.91
CA PRO A 14 -11.37 4.14 -13.89
C PRO A 14 -11.27 5.02 -15.12
N PRO A 15 -10.96 6.31 -14.99
CA PRO A 15 -10.68 7.19 -16.11
C PRO A 15 -9.51 6.69 -16.97
N ALA A 16 -9.66 6.72 -18.28
CA ALA A 16 -8.66 6.18 -19.21
C ALA A 16 -7.30 6.90 -19.20
N PHE A 17 -7.25 8.12 -18.67
CA PHE A 17 -6.00 8.88 -18.56
C PHE A 17 -5.12 8.48 -17.35
N LEU A 18 -5.65 7.69 -16.42
CA LEU A 18 -4.87 7.24 -15.27
C LEU A 18 -3.88 6.14 -15.66
N ALA A 19 -2.66 6.27 -15.20
CA ALA A 19 -1.65 5.23 -15.37
C ALA A 19 -2.05 3.94 -14.64
N VAL A 20 -1.70 2.79 -15.20
CA VAL A 20 -1.93 1.49 -14.57
C VAL A 20 -0.67 1.06 -13.82
N ALA A 21 -0.81 0.77 -12.53
CA ALA A 21 0.21 0.17 -11.70
C ALA A 21 -0.12 -1.31 -11.47
N ASP A 22 0.32 -2.14 -12.39
CA ASP A 22 0.24 -3.60 -12.32
C ASP A 22 1.42 -4.23 -11.58
N GLY A 23 1.52 -5.56 -11.55
CA GLY A 23 2.58 -6.29 -10.87
C GLY A 23 3.99 -5.83 -11.25
N PRO A 24 4.36 -5.73 -12.54
CA PRO A 24 5.66 -5.19 -12.97
C PRO A 24 5.95 -3.78 -12.48
N VAL A 25 5.00 -2.85 -12.59
CA VAL A 25 5.18 -1.46 -12.12
C VAL A 25 5.34 -1.42 -10.60
N LEU A 26 4.52 -2.18 -9.86
CA LEU A 26 4.61 -2.27 -8.41
C LEU A 26 5.95 -2.87 -7.94
N ALA A 27 6.46 -3.87 -8.67
CA ALA A 27 7.75 -4.49 -8.41
C ALA A 27 8.91 -3.53 -8.63
N ASP A 28 8.90 -2.74 -9.72
CA ASP A 28 9.92 -1.70 -9.99
C ASP A 28 9.97 -0.66 -8.86
N LEU A 29 8.82 -0.22 -8.39
CA LEU A 29 8.74 0.71 -7.27
C LEU A 29 9.35 0.14 -5.97
N SER A 30 9.29 -1.17 -5.77
CA SER A 30 9.89 -1.86 -4.61
C SER A 30 11.39 -2.03 -4.75
N ALA A 31 11.89 -2.27 -5.96
CA ALA A 31 13.31 -2.46 -6.24
C ALA A 31 14.15 -1.23 -5.89
N ARG A 32 13.54 -0.04 -5.79
CA ARG A 32 14.20 1.22 -5.38
C ARG A 32 14.79 1.20 -3.97
N ILE A 33 14.49 0.19 -3.16
CA ILE A 33 15.18 -0.03 -1.87
C ILE A 33 16.68 -0.25 -2.09
N SER A 34 17.08 -0.87 -3.19
CA SER A 34 18.47 -1.09 -3.56
C SER A 34 19.19 0.20 -3.94
N ASP A 35 18.48 1.20 -4.47
CA ASP A 35 19.07 2.46 -4.90
C ASP A 35 19.29 3.44 -3.74
N TRP A 36 18.43 3.38 -2.71
CA TRP A 36 18.40 4.41 -1.67
C TRP A 36 18.67 3.89 -0.27
N TYR A 37 18.07 2.78 0.12
CA TYR A 37 18.20 2.29 1.49
C TYR A 37 19.48 1.49 1.70
N LEU A 38 19.79 0.53 0.81
CA LEU A 38 20.99 -0.29 1.00
C LEU A 38 22.28 0.55 1.06
N PRO A 39 22.53 1.51 0.16
CA PRO A 39 23.69 2.38 0.29
C PRO A 39 23.70 3.23 1.58
N ALA A 40 22.52 3.61 2.09
CA ALA A 40 22.41 4.40 3.31
C ALA A 40 22.84 3.64 4.57
N VAL A 41 22.88 2.31 4.53
CA VAL A 41 23.31 1.42 5.62
C VAL A 41 24.57 0.64 5.28
N ASP A 42 25.37 1.12 4.33
CA ASP A 42 26.60 0.50 3.83
C ASP A 42 26.41 -0.96 3.38
N ALA A 43 25.20 -1.30 2.91
CA ALA A 43 24.88 -2.60 2.37
C ALA A 43 24.87 -2.59 0.84
N HIS A 44 25.20 -3.74 0.25
CA HIS A 44 25.19 -3.91 -1.20
C HIS A 44 24.03 -4.81 -1.64
N PRO A 45 23.48 -4.59 -2.86
CA PRO A 45 22.51 -5.51 -3.44
C PRO A 45 23.07 -6.93 -3.51
N THR A 46 22.23 -7.89 -3.13
CA THR A 46 22.55 -9.33 -3.20
C THR A 46 21.65 -9.99 -4.24
N ALA A 47 21.91 -11.27 -4.55
CA ALA A 47 21.01 -12.05 -5.39
C ALA A 47 19.57 -12.10 -4.81
N ALA A 48 19.44 -12.14 -3.48
CA ALA A 48 18.14 -12.12 -2.82
C ALA A 48 17.41 -10.78 -3.02
N THR A 49 18.10 -9.64 -2.87
CA THR A 49 17.48 -8.32 -3.12
C THR A 49 17.11 -8.13 -4.59
N ALA A 50 17.92 -8.65 -5.52
CA ALA A 50 17.60 -8.63 -6.94
C ALA A 50 16.36 -9.50 -7.29
N ALA A 51 16.12 -10.59 -6.55
CA ALA A 51 14.98 -11.46 -6.77
C ALA A 51 13.64 -10.89 -6.27
N ILE A 52 13.65 -9.88 -5.37
CA ILE A 52 12.43 -9.32 -4.76
C ILE A 52 11.39 -8.90 -5.83
N ALA A 53 11.83 -8.20 -6.86
CA ALA A 53 10.93 -7.75 -7.93
C ALA A 53 10.26 -8.94 -8.64
N GLY A 54 11.02 -9.97 -8.96
CA GLY A 54 10.50 -11.20 -9.58
C GLY A 54 9.47 -11.91 -8.70
N HIS A 55 9.74 -12.01 -7.39
CA HIS A 55 8.79 -12.59 -6.45
C HIS A 55 7.48 -11.78 -6.35
N ILE A 56 7.57 -10.44 -6.30
CA ILE A 56 6.38 -9.58 -6.30
C ILE A 56 5.54 -9.81 -7.56
N VAL A 57 6.16 -9.86 -8.75
CA VAL A 57 5.45 -10.11 -10.01
C VAL A 57 4.76 -11.47 -9.98
N ALA A 58 5.46 -12.53 -9.62
CA ALA A 58 4.93 -13.89 -9.60
C ALA A 58 3.76 -14.05 -8.61
N LEU A 59 3.92 -13.53 -7.39
CA LEU A 59 2.86 -13.55 -6.38
C LEU A 59 1.66 -12.68 -6.80
N HIS A 60 1.90 -11.51 -7.38
CA HIS A 60 0.83 -10.66 -7.86
C HIS A 60 0.01 -11.35 -8.97
N GLN A 61 0.65 -12.03 -9.93
CA GLN A 61 -0.03 -12.80 -10.97
C GLN A 61 -0.93 -13.90 -10.39
N THR A 62 -0.50 -14.52 -9.28
CA THR A 62 -1.26 -15.58 -8.61
C THR A 62 -2.41 -15.02 -7.77
N LEU A 63 -2.18 -13.93 -7.03
CA LEU A 63 -3.10 -13.42 -6.02
C LEU A 63 -4.10 -12.40 -6.57
N SER A 64 -3.73 -11.58 -7.56
CA SER A 64 -4.66 -10.63 -8.18
C SER A 64 -5.77 -11.37 -8.93
N ASP A 65 -7.01 -10.94 -8.73
CA ASP A 65 -8.17 -11.43 -9.50
C ASP A 65 -8.39 -10.67 -10.82
N GLY A 66 -7.47 -9.77 -11.15
CA GLY A 66 -7.54 -8.94 -12.35
C GLY A 66 -8.43 -7.69 -12.21
N ARG A 67 -9.13 -7.53 -11.09
CA ARG A 67 -9.93 -6.33 -10.82
C ARG A 67 -9.05 -5.11 -10.71
N ARG A 68 -9.42 -4.05 -11.45
CA ARG A 68 -8.69 -2.79 -11.49
C ARG A 68 -9.60 -1.65 -11.05
N VAL A 69 -9.12 -0.86 -10.08
CA VAL A 69 -9.86 0.24 -9.48
C VAL A 69 -9.02 1.51 -9.45
N VAL A 70 -9.68 2.66 -9.29
CA VAL A 70 -8.97 3.90 -9.00
C VAL A 70 -8.38 3.80 -7.59
N SER A 71 -7.07 3.94 -7.47
CA SER A 71 -6.38 4.12 -6.20
C SER A 71 -5.91 5.56 -6.05
N LEU A 72 -6.10 6.13 -4.88
CA LEU A 72 -5.65 7.47 -4.53
C LEU A 72 -4.16 7.49 -4.19
N ARG A 73 -3.51 6.33 -4.09
CA ARG A 73 -2.08 6.09 -3.87
C ARG A 73 -1.59 6.52 -2.49
N ASP A 74 -1.73 7.79 -2.14
CA ASP A 74 -1.32 8.33 -0.84
C ASP A 74 -2.54 8.55 0.08
N PHE A 75 -3.39 7.50 0.15
CA PHE A 75 -4.60 7.43 0.94
C PHE A 75 -4.28 7.10 2.42
N HIS A 76 -3.73 8.06 3.14
CA HIS A 76 -3.40 7.96 4.57
C HIS A 76 -4.10 9.04 5.38
N ALA A 77 -4.07 8.92 6.71
CA ALA A 77 -4.88 9.75 7.59
C ALA A 77 -4.65 11.26 7.47
N GLU A 78 -3.44 11.71 7.09
CA GLU A 78 -3.13 13.14 6.90
C GLU A 78 -3.78 13.73 5.64
N ASN A 79 -4.15 12.87 4.67
CA ASN A 79 -4.85 13.26 3.43
C ASN A 79 -6.36 13.08 3.53
N LEU A 80 -6.88 12.78 4.72
CA LEU A 80 -8.30 12.61 4.98
C LEU A 80 -8.82 13.70 5.91
N ILE A 81 -9.91 14.35 5.52
CA ILE A 81 -10.62 15.32 6.36
C ILE A 81 -11.94 14.69 6.78
N TRP A 82 -12.17 14.63 8.10
CA TRP A 82 -13.45 14.20 8.61
C TRP A 82 -14.46 15.36 8.55
N LEU A 83 -15.59 15.14 7.87
CA LEU A 83 -16.67 16.10 7.67
C LEU A 83 -17.94 15.62 8.39
N PRO A 84 -18.10 15.93 9.69
CA PRO A 84 -19.14 15.33 10.54
C PRO A 84 -20.56 15.69 10.09
N ASP A 85 -20.75 16.86 9.48
CA ASP A 85 -22.05 17.36 9.04
C ASP A 85 -22.54 16.72 7.72
N ARG A 86 -21.71 15.87 7.10
CA ARG A 86 -22.07 15.12 5.89
C ARG A 86 -22.50 13.70 6.25
N LEU A 87 -23.18 13.02 5.32
CA LEU A 87 -23.69 11.67 5.51
C LEU A 87 -22.92 10.65 4.67
N GLY A 88 -22.75 9.43 5.22
CA GLY A 88 -22.17 8.29 4.53
C GLY A 88 -20.75 8.53 4.01
N PRO A 89 -20.43 8.15 2.77
CA PRO A 89 -19.10 8.31 2.18
C PRO A 89 -18.67 9.78 2.07
N ALA A 90 -19.59 10.71 1.94
CA ALA A 90 -19.28 12.14 1.84
C ALA A 90 -18.66 12.72 3.14
N GLN A 91 -18.67 11.98 4.24
CA GLN A 91 -17.95 12.34 5.46
C GLN A 91 -16.41 12.29 5.30
N ALA A 92 -15.90 11.62 4.26
CA ALA A 92 -14.49 11.59 3.95
C ALA A 92 -14.14 12.64 2.90
N GLY A 93 -13.57 13.77 3.31
CA GLY A 93 -12.91 14.72 2.42
C GLY A 93 -11.53 14.21 2.04
N LEU A 94 -11.11 14.45 0.80
CA LEU A 94 -9.84 13.98 0.25
C LEU A 94 -8.91 15.12 -0.08
N LEU A 95 -7.63 14.92 0.22
CA LEU A 95 -6.52 15.79 -0.20
C LEU A 95 -5.51 14.95 -0.99
N ASP A 96 -4.67 15.63 -1.77
CA ASP A 96 -3.43 15.09 -2.35
C ASP A 96 -3.66 13.84 -3.23
N PHE A 97 -4.68 13.88 -4.09
CA PHE A 97 -5.07 12.75 -4.97
C PHE A 97 -4.61 12.89 -6.43
N GLN A 98 -3.78 13.89 -6.77
CA GLN A 98 -3.31 14.14 -8.14
C GLN A 98 -2.41 13.01 -8.68
N ASP A 99 -1.82 12.22 -7.80
CA ASP A 99 -0.98 11.07 -8.14
C ASP A 99 -1.77 9.75 -8.22
N ALA A 100 -3.10 9.82 -8.31
CA ALA A 100 -3.96 8.66 -8.43
C ALA A 100 -3.59 7.80 -9.65
N PHE A 101 -3.78 6.49 -9.54
CA PHE A 101 -3.51 5.53 -10.59
C PHE A 101 -4.53 4.38 -10.55
N VAL A 102 -4.47 3.48 -11.50
CA VAL A 102 -5.30 2.27 -11.52
C VAL A 102 -4.50 1.08 -11.02
N THR A 103 -5.02 0.37 -10.02
CA THR A 103 -4.36 -0.82 -9.45
C THR A 103 -5.36 -1.77 -8.79
N ASP A 104 -4.89 -2.71 -7.97
CA ASP A 104 -5.71 -3.67 -7.25
C ASP A 104 -6.44 -3.02 -6.05
N PRO A 105 -7.63 -3.52 -5.69
CA PRO A 105 -8.51 -2.88 -4.69
C PRO A 105 -7.94 -2.78 -3.27
N ALA A 106 -6.95 -3.61 -2.93
CA ALA A 106 -6.37 -3.60 -1.58
C ALA A 106 -5.39 -2.45 -1.34
N TYR A 107 -4.89 -1.77 -2.39
CA TYR A 107 -3.79 -0.82 -2.27
C TYR A 107 -4.08 0.35 -1.31
N ASP A 108 -5.23 0.99 -1.45
CA ASP A 108 -5.60 2.14 -0.60
C ASP A 108 -5.93 1.72 0.84
N LEU A 109 -6.46 0.50 1.04
CA LEU A 109 -6.62 -0.05 2.39
C LEU A 109 -5.27 -0.26 3.07
N VAL A 110 -4.27 -0.80 2.37
CA VAL A 110 -2.89 -0.90 2.87
C VAL A 110 -2.36 0.49 3.20
N SER A 111 -2.57 1.46 2.31
CA SER A 111 -2.10 2.83 2.50
C SER A 111 -2.60 3.46 3.79
N LEU A 112 -3.87 3.25 4.11
CA LEU A 112 -4.52 3.78 5.30
C LEU A 112 -4.21 2.99 6.56
N LEU A 113 -4.33 1.66 6.49
CA LEU A 113 -4.30 0.79 7.67
C LEU A 113 -2.87 0.44 8.11
N GLN A 114 -1.89 0.60 7.20
CA GLN A 114 -0.46 0.46 7.48
C GLN A 114 0.26 1.81 7.29
N ASP A 115 -0.37 2.88 7.80
CA ASP A 115 0.21 4.23 7.74
C ASP A 115 1.56 4.28 8.48
N ALA A 116 2.57 4.82 7.81
CA ALA A 116 3.91 4.97 8.37
C ALA A 116 3.96 5.92 9.58
N ARG A 117 2.99 6.84 9.72
CA ARG A 117 3.00 7.91 10.72
C ARG A 117 2.11 7.63 11.92
N ARG A 118 1.16 6.70 11.81
CA ARG A 118 0.14 6.42 12.82
C ARG A 118 0.04 4.95 13.13
N ASP A 119 -0.26 4.63 14.37
CA ASP A 119 -0.58 3.26 14.75
C ASP A 119 -2.07 3.00 14.49
N VAL A 120 -2.34 1.88 13.84
CA VAL A 120 -3.69 1.34 13.66
C VAL A 120 -3.77 0.05 14.47
N LEU A 121 -4.79 -0.05 15.32
CA LEU A 121 -5.01 -1.24 16.13
C LEU A 121 -5.31 -2.45 15.23
N PRO A 122 -4.72 -3.63 15.50
CA PRO A 122 -4.92 -4.83 14.68
C PRO A 122 -6.39 -5.20 14.47
N GLU A 123 -7.22 -5.03 15.50
CA GLU A 123 -8.66 -5.27 15.43
C GLU A 123 -9.37 -4.28 14.50
N THR A 124 -8.93 -3.02 14.46
CA THR A 124 -9.44 -2.02 13.52
C THR A 124 -9.06 -2.36 12.08
N GLU A 125 -7.80 -2.76 11.85
CA GLU A 125 -7.31 -3.21 10.55
C GLU A 125 -8.14 -4.41 10.07
N ALA A 126 -8.30 -5.44 10.90
CA ALA A 126 -9.08 -6.63 10.57
C ALA A 126 -10.55 -6.31 10.29
N ALA A 127 -11.18 -5.46 11.10
CA ALA A 127 -12.56 -5.04 10.92
C ALA A 127 -12.77 -4.27 9.60
N CYS A 128 -11.83 -3.39 9.24
CA CYS A 128 -11.88 -2.64 7.98
C CYS A 128 -11.73 -3.56 6.76
N ILE A 129 -10.78 -4.50 6.80
CA ILE A 129 -10.57 -5.50 5.74
C ILE A 129 -11.84 -6.34 5.57
N HIS A 130 -12.37 -6.89 6.67
CA HIS A 130 -13.58 -7.70 6.64
C HIS A 130 -14.79 -6.93 6.08
N ALA A 131 -14.99 -5.69 6.55
CA ALA A 131 -16.07 -4.83 6.05
C ALA A 131 -15.94 -4.56 4.54
N TYR A 132 -14.72 -4.27 4.07
CA TYR A 132 -14.48 -4.02 2.64
C TYR A 132 -14.74 -5.26 1.78
N VAL A 133 -14.22 -6.41 2.19
CA VAL A 133 -14.42 -7.70 1.52
C VAL A 133 -15.92 -8.02 1.40
N ARG A 134 -16.66 -7.87 2.50
CA ARG A 134 -18.11 -8.12 2.52
C ARG A 134 -18.90 -7.16 1.62
N LEU A 135 -18.56 -5.86 1.63
CA LEU A 135 -19.24 -4.84 0.81
C LEU A 135 -19.06 -5.08 -0.70
N ASN A 136 -17.95 -5.71 -1.09
CA ASN A 136 -17.59 -5.92 -2.48
C ASN A 136 -17.72 -7.38 -2.96
N GLY A 137 -18.20 -8.29 -2.09
CA GLY A 137 -18.38 -9.70 -2.44
C GLY A 137 -17.08 -10.41 -2.84
N LEU A 138 -15.96 -10.12 -2.14
CA LEU A 138 -14.65 -10.66 -2.46
C LEU A 138 -14.39 -11.95 -1.67
N ASP A 139 -13.47 -12.80 -2.17
CA ASP A 139 -12.93 -13.90 -1.40
C ASP A 139 -12.00 -13.36 -0.30
N GLN A 140 -12.29 -13.69 0.95
CA GLN A 140 -11.56 -13.20 2.12
C GLN A 140 -10.09 -13.66 2.12
N GLY A 141 -9.84 -14.93 1.81
CA GLY A 141 -8.50 -15.51 1.85
C GLY A 141 -7.60 -14.90 0.78
N ARG A 142 -8.10 -14.85 -0.45
CA ARG A 142 -7.37 -14.24 -1.58
C ARG A 142 -7.13 -12.75 -1.36
N PHE A 143 -8.13 -12.04 -0.86
CA PHE A 143 -7.99 -10.60 -0.60
C PHE A 143 -6.96 -10.30 0.49
N THR A 144 -6.93 -11.07 1.59
CA THR A 144 -5.94 -10.87 2.67
C THR A 144 -4.52 -11.22 2.22
N ALA A 145 -4.36 -12.24 1.36
CA ALA A 145 -3.07 -12.55 0.74
C ALA A 145 -2.57 -11.44 -0.17
N LEU A 146 -3.44 -10.90 -1.03
CA LEU A 146 -3.12 -9.74 -1.88
C LEU A 146 -2.83 -8.49 -1.04
N TYR A 147 -3.59 -8.25 0.02
CA TYR A 147 -3.35 -7.16 0.98
C TYR A 147 -1.96 -7.26 1.61
N ALA A 148 -1.54 -8.46 2.04
CA ALA A 148 -0.21 -8.69 2.59
C ALA A 148 0.89 -8.44 1.54
N LEU A 149 0.72 -8.92 0.31
CA LEU A 149 1.67 -8.68 -0.78
C LEU A 149 1.82 -7.18 -1.07
N LEU A 150 0.72 -6.46 -1.19
CA LEU A 150 0.75 -5.01 -1.41
C LEU A 150 1.30 -4.25 -0.20
N GLY A 151 1.14 -4.79 1.00
CA GLY A 151 1.78 -4.31 2.22
C GLY A 151 3.31 -4.44 2.18
N VAL A 152 3.83 -5.58 1.71
CA VAL A 152 5.27 -5.76 1.45
C VAL A 152 5.76 -4.76 0.41
N GLN A 153 5.08 -4.69 -0.73
CA GLN A 153 5.41 -3.79 -1.82
C GLN A 153 5.48 -2.34 -1.35
N ARG A 154 4.45 -1.88 -0.64
CA ARG A 154 4.36 -0.51 -0.16
C ARG A 154 5.42 -0.20 0.91
N ALA A 155 5.67 -1.11 1.84
CA ALA A 155 6.70 -0.94 2.86
C ALA A 155 8.08 -0.77 2.24
N LEU A 156 8.48 -1.61 1.28
CA LEU A 156 9.75 -1.49 0.55
C LEU A 156 9.87 -0.14 -0.16
N ARG A 157 8.80 0.29 -0.84
CA ARG A 157 8.74 1.60 -1.49
C ARG A 157 8.92 2.74 -0.48
N ILE A 158 8.21 2.71 0.65
CA ILE A 158 8.27 3.76 1.67
C ILE A 158 9.67 3.84 2.29
N ILE A 159 10.30 2.70 2.60
CA ILE A 159 11.67 2.65 3.11
C ILE A 159 12.63 3.35 2.13
N ALA A 160 12.52 3.04 0.83
CA ALA A 160 13.32 3.69 -0.21
C ALA A 160 13.07 5.21 -0.30
N VAL A 161 11.78 5.63 -0.25
CA VAL A 161 11.40 7.05 -0.29
C VAL A 161 11.94 7.80 0.94
N PHE A 162 11.82 7.24 2.13
CA PHE A 162 12.32 7.88 3.35
C PHE A 162 13.84 7.97 3.36
N ALA A 163 14.55 6.92 2.94
CA ALA A 163 16.00 6.99 2.75
C ALA A 163 16.39 8.11 1.78
N ARG A 164 15.74 8.20 0.63
CA ARG A 164 15.97 9.27 -0.35
C ARG A 164 15.71 10.66 0.24
N LEU A 165 14.61 10.85 0.97
CA LEU A 165 14.27 12.13 1.60
C LEU A 165 15.32 12.55 2.63
N CYS A 166 15.83 11.62 3.42
CA CYS A 166 16.90 11.89 4.37
C CYS A 166 18.21 12.27 3.67
N LEU A 167 18.64 11.48 2.67
CA LEU A 167 19.94 11.63 2.03
C LEU A 167 20.00 12.80 1.04
N ARG A 168 18.94 13.02 0.26
CA ARG A 168 18.91 14.00 -0.83
C ARG A 168 18.22 15.30 -0.49
N SER A 169 17.20 15.24 0.38
CA SER A 169 16.38 16.41 0.70
C SER A 169 16.64 16.97 2.09
N GLY A 170 17.59 16.40 2.85
CA GLY A 170 17.93 16.85 4.19
C GLY A 170 16.76 16.78 5.19
N LYS A 171 15.92 15.76 5.07
CA LYS A 171 14.70 15.57 5.89
C LYS A 171 14.83 14.40 6.87
N PRO A 172 15.73 14.46 7.88
CA PRO A 172 15.99 13.34 8.80
C PRO A 172 14.76 12.98 9.68
N GLN A 173 13.77 13.86 9.79
CA GLN A 173 12.53 13.60 10.53
C GLN A 173 11.77 12.36 10.05
N TYR A 174 12.00 11.89 8.81
CA TYR A 174 11.38 10.65 8.30
C TYR A 174 11.96 9.38 8.93
N LEU A 175 13.14 9.44 9.57
CA LEU A 175 13.75 8.26 10.21
C LEU A 175 12.92 7.76 11.39
N VAL A 176 12.18 8.62 12.08
CA VAL A 176 11.32 8.21 13.22
C VAL A 176 10.22 7.23 12.79
N HIS A 177 9.84 7.22 11.52
CA HIS A 177 8.80 6.33 10.99
C HIS A 177 9.34 4.96 10.52
N MET A 178 10.66 4.84 10.31
CA MET A 178 11.27 3.61 9.77
C MET A 178 10.96 2.35 10.59
N PRO A 179 11.05 2.35 11.94
CA PRO A 179 10.76 1.15 12.72
C PRO A 179 9.34 0.62 12.50
N ARG A 180 8.34 1.52 12.37
CA ARG A 180 6.95 1.11 12.09
C ARG A 180 6.81 0.48 10.71
N VAL A 181 7.43 1.07 9.68
CA VAL A 181 7.38 0.52 8.32
C VAL A 181 8.04 -0.86 8.26
N TRP A 182 9.16 -1.05 8.94
CA TRP A 182 9.80 -2.36 9.08
C TRP A 182 8.91 -3.36 9.83
N GLY A 183 8.18 -2.91 10.86
CA GLY A 183 7.18 -3.73 11.55
C GLY A 183 6.08 -4.20 10.61
N HIS A 184 5.54 -3.32 9.76
CA HIS A 184 4.54 -3.69 8.74
C HIS A 184 5.12 -4.67 7.72
N LEU A 185 6.35 -4.45 7.24
CA LEU A 185 7.02 -5.35 6.31
C LEU A 185 7.13 -6.77 6.88
N ASN A 186 7.68 -6.90 8.09
CA ASN A 186 7.87 -8.19 8.75
C ASN A 186 6.53 -8.92 9.00
N ARG A 187 5.50 -8.18 9.44
CA ARG A 187 4.16 -8.74 9.66
C ARG A 187 3.55 -9.27 8.37
N ASN A 188 3.67 -8.52 7.27
CA ASN A 188 3.15 -8.94 5.97
C ASN A 188 3.90 -10.15 5.42
N LEU A 189 5.25 -10.19 5.55
CA LEU A 189 6.07 -11.34 5.12
C LEU A 189 5.74 -12.62 5.89
N ALA A 190 5.22 -12.52 7.12
CA ALA A 190 4.77 -13.68 7.89
C ALA A 190 3.44 -14.29 7.39
N HIS A 191 2.77 -13.68 6.41
CA HIS A 191 1.54 -14.23 5.84
C HIS A 191 1.83 -15.51 5.06
N SER A 192 1.09 -16.60 5.35
CA SER A 192 1.36 -17.93 4.79
C SER A 192 1.38 -17.99 3.26
N ALA A 193 0.60 -17.15 2.59
CA ALA A 193 0.60 -17.08 1.12
C ALA A 193 1.87 -16.44 0.52
N LEU A 194 2.74 -15.83 1.34
CA LEU A 194 4.00 -15.23 0.91
C LEU A 194 5.21 -16.05 1.34
N ALA A 195 5.00 -17.13 2.10
CA ALA A 195 6.03 -18.08 2.50
C ALA A 195 6.33 -19.02 1.31
N GLY A 196 7.46 -18.80 0.63
CA GLY A 196 7.92 -19.60 -0.50
C GLY A 196 9.42 -19.47 -0.70
#